data_7c029ae24dc83203b8c3eafa60ec131c
#
_entry.id   7c029ae24dc83203b8c3eafa60ec131c
#
_cell.length_a   1.000
_cell.length_b   1.000
_cell.length_c   1.000
_cell.angle_alpha   90.00
_cell.angle_beta   90.00
_cell.angle_gamma   90.00
#
_symmetry.space_group_name_H-M   'P 1'
#
loop_
_entity.id
_entity.type
_entity.pdbx_description
1 polymer ?
#
loop_
_entity_poly.entity_id
_entity_poly.type
_entity_poly.pdbx_seq_one_letter_code
_entity_poly.pdbx_strand_id
1 'polypeptide(L)'
;MSRRLQPGKLVIASHNAGKVREIAELLGPYGIEPVSAADLDLPEPEETGNSFADNAELKARMAADLSGLPALADDSGLCVDALDGKPGIHSARWAEPPTATPQLSPDGEPGEAKIERDFGYGMQRIASELEALGPDAGRGAHFVCALSVCWPDDGQCETFEGRVDGTLVWPPRGSQGFGYDPMFQPVGHEQTFGEMDPAQKHAMSHRADAFQKLIATLF
;
A
#
# COMPACT_ATOMS: atom_id res chain seq x y z
N MET A 1 12.99 -8.37 -23.30
CA MET A 1 12.75 -9.58 -22.49
C MET A 1 12.77 -9.11 -21.05
N SER A 2 11.76 -9.44 -20.27
CA SER A 2 11.74 -9.07 -18.84
C SER A 2 12.92 -9.74 -18.12
N ARG A 3 13.55 -8.99 -17.22
CA ARG A 3 14.67 -9.47 -16.42
C ARG A 3 14.16 -10.43 -15.35
N ARG A 4 14.77 -11.58 -15.17
CA ARG A 4 14.44 -12.53 -14.11
C ARG A 4 15.06 -12.10 -12.78
N LEU A 5 14.29 -12.21 -11.70
CA LEU A 5 14.81 -12.02 -10.35
C LEU A 5 15.54 -13.30 -9.91
N GLN A 6 16.78 -13.16 -9.49
CA GLN A 6 17.58 -14.30 -9.05
C GLN A 6 17.38 -14.55 -7.54
N PRO A 7 17.45 -15.81 -7.08
CA PRO A 7 17.50 -16.12 -5.66
C PRO A 7 18.58 -15.31 -4.93
N GLY A 8 18.27 -14.81 -3.75
CA GLY A 8 19.19 -13.99 -2.96
C GLY A 8 18.48 -12.84 -2.25
N LYS A 9 19.24 -11.83 -1.83
CA LYS A 9 18.72 -10.69 -1.11
C LYS A 9 17.91 -9.77 -2.00
N LEU A 10 16.73 -9.35 -1.49
CA LEU A 10 15.85 -8.36 -2.08
C LEU A 10 15.46 -7.35 -1.00
N VAL A 11 15.71 -6.07 -1.25
CA VAL A 11 15.27 -5.03 -0.33
C VAL A 11 13.77 -4.81 -0.47
N ILE A 12 13.05 -4.85 0.64
CA ILE A 12 11.64 -4.41 0.70
C ILE A 12 11.64 -2.94 1.11
N ALA A 13 11.43 -2.07 0.13
CA ALA A 13 11.48 -0.61 0.27
C ALA A 13 10.20 -0.08 0.94
N SER A 14 10.00 -0.46 2.20
CA SER A 14 8.87 -0.04 3.01
C SER A 14 9.26 0.03 4.48
N HIS A 15 8.76 1.06 5.17
CA HIS A 15 8.86 1.21 6.63
C HIS A 15 7.60 0.68 7.35
N ASN A 16 6.59 0.22 6.60
CA ASN A 16 5.40 -0.41 7.16
C ASN A 16 5.66 -1.90 7.44
N ALA A 17 5.85 -2.26 8.72
CA ALA A 17 6.15 -3.61 9.15
C ALA A 17 5.10 -4.65 8.72
N GLY A 18 3.82 -4.25 8.57
CA GLY A 18 2.75 -5.11 8.07
C GLY A 18 2.97 -5.47 6.61
N LYS A 19 3.24 -4.48 5.75
CA LYS A 19 3.55 -4.70 4.33
C LYS A 19 4.81 -5.53 4.13
N VAL A 20 5.88 -5.23 4.89
CA VAL A 20 7.16 -5.98 4.81
C VAL A 20 6.93 -7.45 5.11
N ARG A 21 6.20 -7.79 6.17
CA ARG A 21 5.91 -9.17 6.55
C ARG A 21 5.08 -9.89 5.48
N GLU A 22 4.00 -9.26 5.02
CA GLU A 22 3.12 -9.82 3.99
C GLU A 22 3.89 -10.13 2.68
N ILE A 23 4.73 -9.20 2.23
CA ILE A 23 5.57 -9.39 1.04
C ILE A 23 6.63 -10.47 1.27
N ALA A 24 7.26 -10.51 2.45
CA ALA A 24 8.25 -11.50 2.80
C ALA A 24 7.68 -12.93 2.80
N GLU A 25 6.48 -13.11 3.35
CA GLU A 25 5.77 -14.41 3.33
C GLU A 25 5.48 -14.88 1.89
N LEU A 26 5.07 -13.96 1.01
CA LEU A 26 4.80 -14.25 -0.40
C LEU A 26 6.07 -14.64 -1.17
N LEU A 27 7.21 -14.03 -0.87
CA LEU A 27 8.48 -14.26 -1.57
C LEU A 27 9.24 -15.51 -1.09
N GLY A 28 8.96 -15.99 0.12
CA GLY A 28 9.67 -17.13 0.72
C GLY A 28 9.82 -18.36 -0.17
N PRO A 29 8.77 -18.83 -0.88
CA PRO A 29 8.85 -19.99 -1.77
C PRO A 29 9.82 -19.84 -2.96
N TYR A 30 10.24 -18.64 -3.29
CA TYR A 30 11.06 -18.34 -4.48
C TYR A 30 12.55 -18.16 -4.18
N GLY A 31 13.00 -18.51 -2.97
CA GLY A 31 14.41 -18.41 -2.58
C GLY A 31 14.90 -16.98 -2.40
N ILE A 32 13.98 -16.04 -2.16
CA ILE A 32 14.28 -14.65 -1.87
C ILE A 32 14.49 -14.47 -0.36
N GLU A 33 15.57 -13.77 -0.03
CA GLU A 33 15.87 -13.31 1.34
C GLU A 33 15.46 -11.86 1.48
N PRO A 34 14.28 -11.55 2.06
CA PRO A 34 13.83 -10.18 2.20
C PRO A 34 14.66 -9.45 3.26
N VAL A 35 15.09 -8.23 2.93
CA VAL A 35 15.76 -7.30 3.85
C VAL A 35 14.93 -6.03 3.88
N SER A 36 14.51 -5.55 5.05
CA SER A 36 13.71 -4.33 5.10
C SER A 36 14.57 -3.08 4.87
N ALA A 37 13.96 -2.02 4.33
CA ALA A 37 14.63 -0.71 4.21
C ALA A 37 15.08 -0.18 5.58
N ALA A 38 14.30 -0.47 6.63
CA ALA A 38 14.65 -0.09 8.01
C ALA A 38 15.89 -0.80 8.53
N ASP A 39 16.10 -2.09 8.19
CA ASP A 39 17.30 -2.84 8.59
C ASP A 39 18.58 -2.32 7.93
N LEU A 40 18.45 -1.55 6.85
CA LEU A 40 19.54 -0.93 6.10
C LEU A 40 19.64 0.59 6.35
N ASP A 41 18.88 1.13 7.29
CA ASP A 41 18.82 2.57 7.59
C ASP A 41 18.54 3.44 6.33
N LEU A 42 17.77 2.91 5.36
CA LEU A 42 17.44 3.64 4.15
C LEU A 42 16.37 4.69 4.42
N PRO A 43 16.50 5.91 3.87
CA PRO A 43 15.48 6.94 4.01
C PRO A 43 14.20 6.56 3.25
N GLU A 44 13.06 7.09 3.71
CA GLU A 44 11.81 7.02 2.97
C GLU A 44 11.73 8.23 2.01
N PRO A 45 11.60 8.02 0.68
CA PRO A 45 11.49 9.13 -0.25
C PRO A 45 10.15 9.83 -0.13
N GLU A 46 10.12 11.12 -0.47
CA GLU A 46 8.86 11.83 -0.69
C GLU A 46 8.15 11.25 -1.91
N GLU A 47 6.87 10.90 -1.77
CA GLU A 47 6.03 10.39 -2.85
C GLU A 47 5.56 11.56 -3.73
N THR A 48 6.27 11.79 -4.82
CA THR A 48 6.01 12.88 -5.78
C THR A 48 5.39 12.39 -7.08
N GLY A 49 5.14 11.10 -7.22
CA GLY A 49 4.52 10.50 -8.39
C GLY A 49 3.03 10.85 -8.52
N ASN A 50 2.51 10.72 -9.74
CA ASN A 50 1.11 10.99 -10.06
C ASN A 50 0.26 9.72 -10.15
N SER A 51 0.86 8.55 -9.97
CA SER A 51 0.21 7.24 -9.96
C SER A 51 0.83 6.34 -8.89
N PHE A 52 0.14 5.24 -8.56
CA PHE A 52 0.70 4.20 -7.71
C PHE A 52 1.98 3.60 -8.30
N ALA A 53 2.01 3.41 -9.62
CA ALA A 53 3.18 2.89 -10.33
C ALA A 53 4.39 3.83 -10.18
N ASP A 54 4.20 5.14 -10.40
CA ASP A 54 5.27 6.13 -10.26
C ASP A 54 5.86 6.15 -8.85
N ASN A 55 5.00 6.11 -7.82
CA ASN A 55 5.45 6.11 -6.42
C ASN A 55 6.14 4.80 -6.03
N ALA A 56 5.63 3.65 -6.48
CA ALA A 56 6.27 2.36 -6.25
C ALA A 56 7.64 2.31 -6.92
N GLU A 57 7.75 2.75 -8.18
CA GLU A 57 9.02 2.80 -8.91
C GLU A 57 10.02 3.74 -8.24
N LEU A 58 9.60 4.94 -7.85
CA LEU A 58 10.44 5.91 -7.15
C LEU A 58 11.05 5.31 -5.86
N LYS A 59 10.23 4.66 -5.04
CA LYS A 59 10.68 3.99 -3.80
C LYS A 59 11.63 2.83 -4.09
N ALA A 60 11.29 1.96 -5.04
CA ALA A 60 12.12 0.81 -5.39
C ALA A 60 13.47 1.24 -5.97
N ARG A 61 13.48 2.22 -6.88
CA ARG A 61 14.68 2.76 -7.50
C ARG A 61 15.63 3.34 -6.46
N MET A 62 15.13 4.21 -5.59
CA MET A 62 15.97 4.80 -4.55
C MET A 62 16.58 3.74 -3.62
N ALA A 63 15.78 2.74 -3.21
CA ALA A 63 16.28 1.67 -2.35
C ALA A 63 17.33 0.80 -3.07
N ALA A 64 17.15 0.52 -4.38
CA ALA A 64 18.12 -0.22 -5.17
C ALA A 64 19.43 0.55 -5.32
N ASP A 65 19.37 1.84 -5.65
CA ASP A 65 20.56 2.69 -5.83
C ASP A 65 21.37 2.84 -4.53
N LEU A 66 20.69 3.01 -3.40
CA LEU A 66 21.36 3.19 -2.11
C LEU A 66 21.90 1.89 -1.51
N SER A 67 21.23 0.76 -1.71
CA SER A 67 21.63 -0.53 -1.15
C SER A 67 22.60 -1.31 -2.03
N GLY A 68 22.64 -1.03 -3.33
CA GLY A 68 23.34 -1.85 -4.32
C GLY A 68 22.71 -3.24 -4.53
N LEU A 69 21.48 -3.45 -4.10
CA LEU A 69 20.71 -4.70 -4.22
C LEU A 69 19.43 -4.46 -5.03
N PRO A 70 18.87 -5.50 -5.67
CA PRO A 70 17.51 -5.37 -6.19
C PRO A 70 16.55 -4.96 -5.07
N ALA A 71 15.59 -4.10 -5.39
CA ALA A 71 14.63 -3.62 -4.42
C ALA A 71 13.21 -3.71 -4.96
N LEU A 72 12.26 -4.07 -4.08
CA LEU A 72 10.83 -4.11 -4.33
C LEU A 72 10.13 -3.10 -3.44
N ALA A 73 9.28 -2.28 -4.04
CA ALA A 73 8.41 -1.37 -3.32
C ALA A 73 6.94 -1.64 -3.65
N ASP A 74 6.09 -1.29 -2.71
CA ASP A 74 4.63 -1.29 -2.81
C ASP A 74 4.11 0.14 -2.68
N ASP A 75 3.25 0.54 -3.61
CA ASP A 75 2.34 1.66 -3.39
C ASP A 75 0.90 1.21 -3.61
N SER A 76 -0.01 1.57 -2.69
CA SER A 76 -1.36 1.03 -2.70
C SER A 76 -2.35 1.95 -2.01
N GLY A 77 -3.59 1.92 -2.46
CA GLY A 77 -4.64 2.74 -1.89
C GLY A 77 -6.03 2.36 -2.34
N LEU A 78 -7.01 3.03 -1.73
CA LEU A 78 -8.42 2.94 -2.04
C LEU A 78 -8.80 4.04 -3.03
N CYS A 79 -9.48 3.66 -4.10
CA CYS A 79 -10.06 4.57 -5.07
C CYS A 79 -11.58 4.48 -4.99
N VAL A 80 -12.27 5.60 -4.84
CA VAL A 80 -13.74 5.69 -4.76
C VAL A 80 -14.27 6.32 -6.04
N ASP A 81 -15.11 5.59 -6.77
CA ASP A 81 -15.53 5.98 -8.12
C ASP A 81 -16.29 7.32 -8.13
N ALA A 82 -17.20 7.54 -7.17
CA ALA A 82 -17.97 8.78 -7.05
C ALA A 82 -17.12 9.99 -6.59
N LEU A 83 -15.89 9.77 -6.14
CA LEU A 83 -14.94 10.81 -5.73
C LEU A 83 -13.80 10.99 -6.75
N ASP A 84 -14.03 10.64 -8.02
CA ASP A 84 -13.02 10.71 -9.08
C ASP A 84 -11.72 9.96 -8.72
N GLY A 85 -11.86 8.79 -8.09
CA GLY A 85 -10.75 7.95 -7.65
C GLY A 85 -10.04 8.40 -6.36
N LYS A 86 -10.51 9.46 -5.69
CA LYS A 86 -9.95 9.84 -4.38
C LYS A 86 -10.38 8.84 -3.30
N PRO A 87 -9.57 8.62 -2.24
CA PRO A 87 -8.26 9.23 -1.97
C PRO A 87 -7.12 8.78 -2.88
N GLY A 88 -7.18 7.61 -3.53
CA GLY A 88 -6.16 7.15 -4.47
C GLY A 88 -4.77 7.10 -3.84
N ILE A 89 -3.76 7.65 -4.49
CA ILE A 89 -2.37 7.74 -3.99
C ILE A 89 -2.26 8.51 -2.66
N HIS A 90 -3.29 9.26 -2.28
CA HIS A 90 -3.34 9.99 -1.01
C HIS A 90 -4.05 9.23 0.11
N SER A 91 -4.28 7.92 -0.04
CA SER A 91 -5.03 7.11 0.94
C SER A 91 -4.47 7.23 2.35
N ALA A 92 -3.15 7.20 2.51
CA ALA A 92 -2.51 7.37 3.81
C ALA A 92 -2.68 8.81 4.36
N ARG A 93 -2.57 9.82 3.51
CA ARG A 93 -2.73 11.25 3.90
C ARG A 93 -4.16 11.58 4.30
N TRP A 94 -5.16 10.90 3.74
CA TRP A 94 -6.56 11.09 4.15
C TRP A 94 -6.84 10.55 5.55
N ALA A 95 -6.00 9.66 6.04
CA ALA A 95 -6.05 9.15 7.41
C ALA A 95 -5.26 10.02 8.42
N GLU A 96 -4.73 11.17 8.01
CA GLU A 96 -4.00 12.10 8.87
C GLU A 96 -4.96 13.18 9.39
N PRO A 97 -5.34 13.14 10.70
CA PRO A 97 -6.22 14.16 11.27
C PRO A 97 -5.54 15.54 11.28
N PRO A 98 -6.29 16.64 11.10
CA PRO A 98 -5.73 18.01 11.08
C PRO A 98 -5.12 18.47 12.41
N THR A 99 -5.36 17.72 13.49
CA THR A 99 -4.86 18.00 14.85
C THR A 99 -3.68 17.10 15.22
N ALA A 100 -2.63 17.09 14.41
CA ALA A 100 -1.38 16.49 14.83
C ALA A 100 -0.78 17.34 15.95
N THR A 101 -0.86 16.87 17.21
CA THR A 101 -0.15 17.49 18.32
C THR A 101 1.33 17.24 18.11
N PRO A 102 2.19 18.28 18.02
CA PRO A 102 3.63 18.06 17.94
C PRO A 102 4.09 17.22 19.14
N GLN A 103 4.65 16.06 18.90
CA GLN A 103 5.32 15.32 19.97
C GLN A 103 6.61 16.08 20.28
N LEU A 104 6.76 16.53 21.51
CA LEU A 104 8.02 17.06 21.99
C LEU A 104 9.01 15.90 22.09
N SER A 105 10.22 16.09 21.56
CA SER A 105 11.31 15.18 21.81
C SER A 105 11.60 15.09 23.33
N PRO A 106 12.24 14.04 23.83
CA PRO A 106 12.60 13.91 25.24
C PRO A 106 13.39 15.13 25.78
N ASP A 107 14.04 15.89 24.90
CA ASP A 107 14.83 17.08 25.22
C ASP A 107 14.03 18.39 25.12
N GLY A 108 12.71 18.33 24.86
CA GLY A 108 11.82 19.49 24.82
C GLY A 108 11.90 20.33 23.54
N GLU A 109 12.70 19.92 22.55
CA GLU A 109 12.72 20.56 21.24
C GLU A 109 11.51 20.12 20.41
N PRO A 110 10.95 21.00 19.54
CA PRO A 110 9.89 20.60 18.61
C PRO A 110 10.46 19.57 17.63
N GLY A 111 10.22 18.28 17.90
CA GLY A 111 10.48 17.22 16.94
C GLY A 111 9.54 17.35 15.74
N GLU A 112 9.94 16.81 14.59
CA GLU A 112 9.00 16.66 13.48
C GLU A 112 7.80 15.87 14.00
N ALA A 113 6.61 16.49 13.93
CA ALA A 113 5.37 15.87 14.39
C ALA A 113 5.12 14.62 13.55
N LYS A 114 5.39 13.46 14.11
CA LYS A 114 5.02 12.19 13.47
C LYS A 114 3.51 12.10 13.53
N ILE A 115 2.86 12.41 12.41
CA ILE A 115 1.40 12.35 12.30
C ILE A 115 1.01 10.87 12.40
N GLU A 116 0.34 10.51 13.48
CA GLU A 116 -0.22 9.16 13.63
C GLU A 116 -1.45 9.04 12.74
N ARG A 117 -1.46 8.05 11.85
CA ARG A 117 -2.55 7.81 10.91
C ARG A 117 -3.73 7.18 11.63
N ASP A 118 -4.89 7.81 11.54
CA ASP A 118 -6.18 7.31 12.02
C ASP A 118 -7.06 6.95 10.81
N PHE A 119 -7.12 5.68 10.47
CA PHE A 119 -7.97 5.21 9.37
C PHE A 119 -9.46 5.29 9.69
N GLY A 120 -9.86 5.34 10.96
CA GLY A 120 -11.23 5.66 11.36
C GLY A 120 -11.62 7.07 10.90
N TYR A 121 -10.73 8.04 11.12
CA TYR A 121 -10.87 9.40 10.58
C TYR A 121 -10.92 9.39 9.04
N GLY A 122 -10.03 8.65 8.37
CA GLY A 122 -10.02 8.54 6.91
C GLY A 122 -11.32 7.98 6.35
N MET A 123 -11.86 6.91 6.96
CA MET A 123 -13.15 6.31 6.58
C MET A 123 -14.32 7.28 6.82
N GLN A 124 -14.34 8.00 7.96
CA GLN A 124 -15.34 9.01 8.23
C GLN A 124 -15.30 10.14 7.19
N ARG A 125 -14.11 10.57 6.78
CA ARG A 125 -13.93 11.60 5.74
C ARG A 125 -14.52 11.13 4.41
N ILE A 126 -14.24 9.90 3.96
CA ILE A 126 -14.84 9.33 2.74
C ILE A 126 -16.37 9.31 2.84
N ALA A 127 -16.92 8.86 3.97
CA ALA A 127 -18.36 8.83 4.18
C ALA A 127 -18.98 10.22 4.09
N SER A 128 -18.35 11.23 4.67
CA SER A 128 -18.81 12.62 4.63
C SER A 128 -18.75 13.22 3.23
N GLU A 129 -17.70 12.94 2.45
CA GLU A 129 -17.56 13.39 1.06
C GLU A 129 -18.66 12.76 0.17
N LEU A 130 -18.97 11.47 0.37
CA LEU A 130 -20.06 10.79 -0.34
C LEU A 130 -21.43 11.34 0.06
N GLU A 131 -21.65 11.63 1.33
CA GLU A 131 -22.89 12.25 1.82
C GLU A 131 -23.11 13.63 1.20
N ALA A 132 -22.05 14.43 1.05
CA ALA A 132 -22.10 15.73 0.41
C ALA A 132 -22.48 15.69 -1.07
N LEU A 133 -22.23 14.58 -1.78
CA LEU A 133 -22.67 14.35 -3.16
C LEU A 133 -24.18 14.00 -3.26
N GLY A 134 -24.81 13.66 -2.14
CA GLY A 134 -26.22 13.34 -2.05
C GLY A 134 -26.52 11.84 -1.91
N PRO A 135 -27.83 11.51 -1.68
CA PRO A 135 -28.25 10.15 -1.34
C PRO A 135 -28.05 9.12 -2.46
N ASP A 136 -27.94 9.58 -3.69
CA ASP A 136 -27.76 8.72 -4.88
C ASP A 136 -26.27 8.53 -5.24
N ALA A 137 -25.35 9.04 -4.43
CA ALA A 137 -23.91 8.87 -4.65
C ALA A 137 -23.54 7.38 -4.70
N GLY A 138 -22.92 6.96 -5.79
CA GLY A 138 -22.45 5.58 -5.98
C GLY A 138 -21.41 5.22 -4.91
N ARG A 139 -21.46 3.96 -4.43
CA ARG A 139 -20.50 3.44 -3.44
C ARG A 139 -19.48 2.50 -4.05
N GLY A 140 -19.39 2.44 -5.38
CA GLY A 140 -18.36 1.69 -6.09
C GLY A 140 -16.96 2.17 -5.68
N ALA A 141 -16.07 1.22 -5.45
CA ALA A 141 -14.69 1.51 -5.08
C ALA A 141 -13.79 0.34 -5.48
N HIS A 142 -12.50 0.60 -5.52
CA HIS A 142 -11.53 -0.45 -5.75
C HIS A 142 -10.24 -0.16 -5.00
N PHE A 143 -9.56 -1.23 -4.58
CA PHE A 143 -8.17 -1.12 -4.15
C PHE A 143 -7.23 -1.35 -5.32
N VAL A 144 -6.15 -0.60 -5.34
CA VAL A 144 -5.02 -0.77 -6.26
C VAL A 144 -3.74 -1.04 -5.46
N CYS A 145 -2.90 -1.92 -5.97
CA CYS A 145 -1.53 -2.12 -5.52
C CYS A 145 -0.60 -2.11 -6.72
N ALA A 146 0.41 -1.27 -6.71
CA ALA A 146 1.53 -1.31 -7.63
C ALA A 146 2.75 -1.88 -6.90
N LEU A 147 3.31 -2.98 -7.43
CA LEU A 147 4.58 -3.57 -7.00
C LEU A 147 5.63 -3.25 -8.04
N SER A 148 6.70 -2.56 -7.67
CA SER A 148 7.80 -2.24 -8.56
C SER A 148 9.09 -2.89 -8.09
N VAL A 149 9.77 -3.62 -8.98
CA VAL A 149 11.10 -4.19 -8.75
C VAL A 149 12.10 -3.42 -9.59
N CYS A 150 13.11 -2.83 -8.95
CA CYS A 150 14.19 -2.10 -9.61
C CYS A 150 15.54 -2.77 -9.33
N TRP A 151 16.46 -2.71 -10.32
CA TRP A 151 17.82 -3.24 -10.22
C TRP A 151 18.84 -2.09 -10.20
N PRO A 152 19.88 -2.19 -9.35
CA PRO A 152 20.85 -1.10 -9.17
C PRO A 152 21.85 -0.94 -10.34
N ASP A 153 22.07 -1.98 -11.13
CA ASP A 153 23.14 -2.05 -12.14
C ASP A 153 22.81 -1.29 -13.45
N ASP A 154 21.57 -1.29 -13.88
CA ASP A 154 21.12 -0.65 -15.13
C ASP A 154 19.92 0.29 -14.95
N GLY A 155 19.43 0.42 -13.72
CA GLY A 155 18.29 1.25 -13.37
C GLY A 155 16.96 0.78 -13.99
N GLN A 156 16.89 -0.46 -14.53
CA GLN A 156 15.63 -1.00 -15.02
C GLN A 156 14.66 -1.23 -13.85
N CYS A 157 13.38 -0.96 -14.13
CA CYS A 157 12.29 -1.29 -13.23
C CYS A 157 11.20 -2.03 -13.99
N GLU A 158 10.56 -2.97 -13.30
CA GLU A 158 9.36 -3.68 -13.77
C GLU A 158 8.26 -3.46 -12.75
N THR A 159 7.11 -2.95 -13.19
CA THR A 159 5.99 -2.61 -12.31
C THR A 159 4.75 -3.43 -12.65
N PHE A 160 4.10 -3.95 -11.61
CA PHE A 160 2.94 -4.85 -11.70
C PHE A 160 1.81 -4.27 -10.88
N GLU A 161 0.69 -3.96 -11.54
CA GLU A 161 -0.49 -3.45 -10.87
C GLU A 161 -1.52 -4.56 -10.65
N GLY A 162 -2.07 -4.60 -9.46
CA GLY A 162 -3.20 -5.44 -9.10
C GLY A 162 -4.37 -4.62 -8.60
N ARG A 163 -5.57 -5.15 -8.81
CA ARG A 163 -6.82 -4.47 -8.49
C ARG A 163 -7.83 -5.44 -7.90
N VAL A 164 -8.65 -4.96 -6.97
CA VAL A 164 -9.85 -5.64 -6.52
C VAL A 164 -11.01 -4.64 -6.46
N ASP A 165 -12.10 -4.98 -7.11
CA ASP A 165 -13.31 -4.15 -7.13
C ASP A 165 -14.23 -4.50 -5.97
N GLY A 166 -14.97 -3.51 -5.49
CA GLY A 166 -15.89 -3.66 -4.38
C GLY A 166 -16.84 -2.48 -4.22
N THR A 167 -17.46 -2.45 -3.07
CA THR A 167 -18.38 -1.40 -2.64
C THR A 167 -18.04 -0.94 -1.24
N LEU A 168 -18.28 0.33 -0.95
CA LEU A 168 -18.11 0.87 0.39
C LEU A 168 -19.35 0.62 1.25
N VAL A 169 -19.13 0.16 2.46
CA VAL A 169 -20.16 0.02 3.49
C VAL A 169 -19.98 1.06 4.57
N TRP A 170 -21.09 1.53 5.12
CA TRP A 170 -21.10 2.45 6.25
C TRP A 170 -22.24 2.12 7.21
N PRO A 171 -22.01 1.99 8.52
CA PRO A 171 -20.71 2.13 9.20
C PRO A 171 -19.73 1.00 8.86
N PRO A 172 -18.41 1.18 9.13
CA PRO A 172 -17.39 0.15 8.90
C PRO A 172 -17.66 -1.10 9.73
N ARG A 173 -17.29 -2.28 9.19
CA ARG A 173 -17.52 -3.58 9.85
C ARG A 173 -16.24 -4.40 9.94
N GLY A 174 -16.06 -5.09 11.07
CA GLY A 174 -14.89 -5.93 11.33
C GLY A 174 -13.69 -5.15 11.87
N SER A 175 -12.67 -5.91 12.29
CA SER A 175 -11.43 -5.37 12.88
C SER A 175 -10.18 -6.09 12.37
N GLN A 176 -10.34 -6.96 11.36
CA GLN A 176 -9.22 -7.63 10.72
C GLN A 176 -8.58 -6.70 9.67
N GLY A 177 -7.34 -7.04 9.29
CA GLY A 177 -6.62 -6.29 8.28
C GLY A 177 -6.10 -4.93 8.77
N PHE A 178 -6.06 -3.94 7.90
CA PHE A 178 -5.58 -2.59 8.18
C PHE A 178 -6.17 -1.57 7.21
N GLY A 179 -6.00 -0.29 7.52
CA GLY A 179 -6.40 0.78 6.62
C GLY A 179 -7.92 0.88 6.46
N TYR A 180 -8.36 0.87 5.22
CA TYR A 180 -9.76 1.00 4.83
C TYR A 180 -10.51 -0.34 4.72
N ASP A 181 -9.89 -1.45 5.12
CA ASP A 181 -10.48 -2.79 5.06
C ASP A 181 -11.88 -2.89 5.69
N PRO A 182 -12.16 -2.25 6.86
CA PRO A 182 -13.49 -2.34 7.49
C PRO A 182 -14.63 -1.70 6.70
N MET A 183 -14.34 -0.79 5.76
CA MET A 183 -15.39 -0.19 4.94
C MET A 183 -15.46 -0.76 3.52
N PHE A 184 -14.59 -1.70 3.13
CA PHE A 184 -14.51 -2.23 1.78
C PHE A 184 -15.06 -3.67 1.70
N GLN A 185 -16.13 -3.85 0.95
CA GLN A 185 -16.75 -5.14 0.66
C GLN A 185 -16.45 -5.53 -0.79
N PRO A 186 -15.62 -6.56 -1.04
CA PRO A 186 -15.26 -6.97 -2.39
C PRO A 186 -16.45 -7.56 -3.15
N VAL A 187 -16.44 -7.42 -4.47
CA VAL A 187 -17.49 -7.99 -5.35
C VAL A 187 -17.63 -9.49 -5.14
N GLY A 188 -18.88 -9.95 -5.02
CA GLY A 188 -19.20 -11.38 -4.82
C GLY A 188 -19.12 -11.87 -3.37
N HIS A 189 -18.87 -10.99 -2.41
CA HIS A 189 -18.81 -11.31 -1.00
C HIS A 189 -19.76 -10.44 -0.18
N GLU A 190 -20.26 -10.97 0.95
CA GLU A 190 -21.08 -10.23 1.90
C GLU A 190 -20.27 -9.61 3.05
N GLN A 191 -19.07 -10.11 3.27
CA GLN A 191 -18.14 -9.65 4.29
C GLN A 191 -17.25 -8.54 3.74
N THR A 192 -16.90 -7.57 4.60
CA THR A 192 -15.82 -6.62 4.31
C THR A 192 -14.45 -7.29 4.47
N PHE A 193 -13.40 -6.67 3.95
CA PHE A 193 -12.03 -7.11 4.25
C PHE A 193 -11.71 -7.05 5.75
N GLY A 194 -12.39 -6.18 6.51
CA GLY A 194 -12.27 -6.12 7.96
C GLY A 194 -12.95 -7.27 8.71
N GLU A 195 -13.88 -7.98 8.06
CA GLU A 195 -14.58 -9.15 8.61
C GLU A 195 -13.99 -10.49 8.13
N MET A 196 -13.25 -10.48 7.01
CA MET A 196 -12.69 -11.69 6.41
C MET A 196 -11.52 -12.26 7.22
N ASP A 197 -11.40 -13.59 7.17
CA ASP A 197 -10.17 -14.24 7.57
C ASP A 197 -8.97 -13.72 6.77
N PRO A 198 -7.82 -13.43 7.41
CA PRO A 198 -6.66 -12.89 6.72
C PRO A 198 -6.17 -13.73 5.53
N ALA A 199 -6.22 -15.07 5.60
CA ALA A 199 -5.80 -15.92 4.50
C ALA A 199 -6.77 -15.84 3.32
N GLN A 200 -8.08 -15.72 3.57
CA GLN A 200 -9.09 -15.54 2.54
C GLN A 200 -8.90 -14.19 1.84
N LYS A 201 -8.75 -13.10 2.60
CA LYS A 201 -8.45 -11.77 2.05
C LYS A 201 -7.17 -11.82 1.21
N HIS A 202 -6.12 -12.47 1.73
CA HIS A 202 -4.82 -12.54 1.07
C HIS A 202 -4.89 -13.23 -0.31
N ALA A 203 -5.75 -14.25 -0.45
CA ALA A 203 -5.90 -14.98 -1.71
C ALA A 203 -6.58 -14.17 -2.84
N MET A 204 -7.28 -13.07 -2.52
CA MET A 204 -8.08 -12.30 -3.47
C MET A 204 -7.78 -10.80 -3.50
N SER A 205 -6.81 -10.34 -2.72
CA SER A 205 -6.53 -8.92 -2.59
C SER A 205 -5.85 -8.34 -3.84
N HIS A 206 -5.92 -7.02 -3.98
CA HIS A 206 -5.18 -6.25 -4.97
C HIS A 206 -3.67 -6.56 -4.96
N ARG A 207 -3.08 -6.77 -3.76
CA ARG A 207 -1.66 -7.15 -3.62
C ARG A 207 -1.41 -8.56 -4.12
N ALA A 208 -2.31 -9.51 -3.87
CA ALA A 208 -2.18 -10.87 -4.41
C ALA A 208 -2.23 -10.87 -5.95
N ASP A 209 -3.11 -10.10 -6.57
CA ASP A 209 -3.19 -9.95 -8.02
C ASP A 209 -1.90 -9.35 -8.60
N ALA A 210 -1.39 -8.26 -8.02
CA ALA A 210 -0.12 -7.67 -8.41
C ALA A 210 1.04 -8.67 -8.26
N PHE A 211 1.07 -9.40 -7.13
CA PHE A 211 2.10 -10.37 -6.86
C PHE A 211 2.08 -11.57 -7.82
N GLN A 212 0.91 -12.09 -8.19
CA GLN A 212 0.79 -13.14 -9.20
C GLN A 212 1.38 -12.71 -10.55
N LYS A 213 1.12 -11.47 -10.99
CA LYS A 213 1.70 -10.90 -12.20
C LYS A 213 3.22 -10.77 -12.12
N LEU A 214 3.73 -10.33 -10.97
CA LEU A 214 5.16 -10.24 -10.69
C LEU A 214 5.82 -11.62 -10.80
N ILE A 215 5.27 -12.63 -10.11
CA ILE A 215 5.82 -14.00 -10.13
C ILE A 215 5.83 -14.57 -11.53
N ALA A 216 4.73 -14.45 -12.27
CA ALA A 216 4.63 -14.97 -13.65
C ALA A 216 5.65 -14.34 -14.61
N THR A 217 6.14 -13.14 -14.31
CA THR A 217 7.06 -12.40 -15.17
C THR A 217 8.52 -12.54 -14.74
N LEU A 218 8.79 -12.48 -13.43
CA LEU A 218 10.16 -12.40 -12.91
C LEU A 218 10.75 -13.74 -12.45
N PHE A 219 9.92 -14.79 -12.30
CA PHE A 219 10.34 -16.14 -11.91
C PHE A 219 9.95 -17.18 -12.97
#